data_6b3c47eefca709eba4053d9c7c6f8028
#
_entry.id   6b3c47eefca709eba4053d9c7c6f8028
#
_cell.length_a   1.000
_cell.length_b   1.000
_cell.length_c   1.000
_cell.angle_alpha   90.00
_cell.angle_beta   90.00
_cell.angle_gamma   90.00
#
_symmetry.space_group_name_H-M   'P 1'
#
loop_
_entity.id
_entity.type
_entity.pdbx_description
1 polymer ?
#
loop_
_entity_poly.entity_id
_entity_poly.type
_entity_poly.pdbx_seq_one_letter_code
_entity_poly.pdbx_strand_id
1 'polypeptide(L)'
;MGPVALGWRRPAALGCAEFAIAARVSAVAETAPLRVQLIAKTEFLAPPDVPWSTDADGGQGLVEFAGRACYQSWSKPNPKTATNAGYLQHIIDVGHLSVLEHASVSFYITGISRSCTHELIRHRHFSYSQLSQRYVPEKNAQVVIPPGIEDDPELQQIVARAADTSRAVYTELLAKLEAKFADQPNAVLRRKQARQAARAVLPSATETRIVVTGNYRAWRHFVAVRASEHADVEIRRLAIACLRELAGVAPTVFADFQITTLADGTEVATSPLATEA
;
A
#
# COMPACT_ATOMS: atom_id res chain seq x y z
N MET A 1 -6.34 -58.88 0.35
CA MET A 1 -6.97 -57.55 0.21
C MET A 1 -6.22 -56.80 -0.87
N GLY A 2 -6.77 -56.73 -2.08
CA GLY A 2 -6.14 -56.10 -3.24
C GLY A 2 -6.54 -54.63 -3.35
N PRO A 3 -5.76 -53.76 -4.01
CA PRO A 3 -6.03 -52.34 -4.12
C PRO A 3 -7.20 -52.07 -5.05
N VAL A 4 -8.14 -51.24 -4.58
CA VAL A 4 -9.27 -50.71 -5.35
C VAL A 4 -8.76 -49.63 -6.28
N ALA A 5 -8.76 -49.87 -7.58
CA ALA A 5 -8.45 -48.87 -8.60
C ALA A 5 -9.64 -47.91 -8.76
N LEU A 6 -9.48 -46.67 -8.37
CA LEU A 6 -10.38 -45.57 -8.66
C LEU A 6 -10.20 -45.15 -10.12
N GLY A 7 -11.13 -45.61 -10.96
CA GLY A 7 -11.20 -45.26 -12.37
C GLY A 7 -11.65 -43.82 -12.57
N TRP A 8 -10.75 -42.94 -12.94
CA TRP A 8 -11.05 -41.59 -13.46
C TRP A 8 -11.69 -41.75 -14.86
N ARG A 9 -12.99 -41.55 -14.95
CA ARG A 9 -13.64 -41.36 -16.25
C ARG A 9 -13.24 -40.03 -16.82
N ARG A 10 -12.62 -40.02 -18.01
CA ARG A 10 -12.38 -38.77 -18.78
C ARG A 10 -13.76 -38.18 -19.13
N PRO A 11 -14.01 -36.88 -18.88
CA PRO A 11 -15.21 -36.23 -19.38
C PRO A 11 -15.13 -36.19 -20.94
N ALA A 12 -16.26 -36.44 -21.58
CA ALA A 12 -16.42 -36.32 -23.01
C ALA A 12 -16.02 -34.92 -23.50
N ALA A 13 -15.38 -34.84 -24.67
CA ALA A 13 -14.99 -33.60 -25.31
C ALA A 13 -16.22 -32.69 -25.46
N LEU A 14 -16.29 -31.64 -24.66
CA LEU A 14 -17.22 -30.53 -24.85
C LEU A 14 -16.80 -29.77 -26.10
N GLY A 15 -17.74 -29.66 -27.04
CA GLY A 15 -17.51 -29.08 -28.34
C GLY A 15 -17.08 -27.61 -28.28
N CYS A 16 -16.31 -27.20 -29.29
CA CYS A 16 -15.74 -25.85 -29.48
C CYS A 16 -16.76 -24.71 -29.71
N ALA A 17 -17.96 -24.78 -29.14
CA ALA A 17 -19.03 -23.80 -29.39
C ALA A 17 -19.18 -22.70 -28.31
N GLU A 18 -18.41 -22.70 -27.23
CA GLU A 18 -18.65 -21.79 -26.12
C GLU A 18 -17.55 -20.73 -25.85
N PHE A 19 -16.61 -20.54 -26.77
CA PHE A 19 -15.66 -19.39 -26.65
C PHE A 19 -16.11 -18.12 -27.39
N ALA A 20 -17.41 -17.96 -27.63
CA ALA A 20 -17.98 -16.77 -28.28
C ALA A 20 -18.20 -15.56 -27.33
N ILE A 21 -17.62 -15.55 -26.14
CA ILE A 21 -17.65 -14.38 -25.24
C ILE A 21 -16.66 -13.28 -25.69
N ALA A 22 -15.74 -13.58 -26.59
CA ALA A 22 -14.67 -12.68 -27.02
C ALA A 22 -15.09 -11.49 -27.92
N ALA A 23 -16.35 -11.35 -28.31
CA ALA A 23 -16.75 -10.41 -29.37
C ALA A 23 -17.45 -9.11 -28.91
N ARG A 24 -17.43 -8.75 -27.61
CA ARG A 24 -18.00 -7.48 -27.12
C ARG A 24 -17.16 -6.75 -26.09
N VAL A 25 -15.84 -6.85 -26.13
CA VAL A 25 -14.98 -6.02 -25.26
C VAL A 25 -14.47 -4.85 -26.10
N SER A 26 -15.19 -3.72 -26.09
CA SER A 26 -14.84 -2.54 -26.88
C SER A 26 -14.08 -1.47 -26.07
N ALA A 27 -13.63 -1.76 -24.87
CA ALA A 27 -12.80 -0.85 -24.07
C ALA A 27 -11.62 -1.61 -23.51
N VAL A 28 -10.41 -1.22 -23.92
CA VAL A 28 -9.17 -1.68 -23.29
C VAL A 28 -9.21 -1.26 -21.82
N ALA A 29 -8.82 -2.15 -20.91
CA ALA A 29 -8.78 -1.85 -19.49
C ALA A 29 -7.93 -0.59 -19.24
N GLU A 30 -8.53 0.42 -18.61
CA GLU A 30 -7.81 1.62 -18.22
C GLU A 30 -6.75 1.28 -17.19
N THR A 31 -5.57 1.88 -17.35
CA THR A 31 -4.44 1.70 -16.42
C THR A 31 -4.44 2.82 -15.37
N ALA A 32 -4.11 2.46 -14.12
CA ALA A 32 -4.05 3.40 -13.01
C ALA A 32 -2.59 3.70 -12.64
N PRO A 33 -2.14 4.96 -12.74
CA PRO A 33 -0.82 5.36 -12.27
C PRO A 33 -0.78 5.42 -10.74
N LEU A 34 0.37 5.02 -10.16
CA LEU A 34 0.64 5.19 -8.73
C LEU A 34 0.54 6.66 -8.32
N ARG A 35 -0.20 6.91 -7.24
CA ARG A 35 -0.24 8.21 -6.56
C ARG A 35 -0.21 8.00 -5.04
N VAL A 36 0.67 8.74 -4.38
CA VAL A 36 0.75 8.84 -2.92
C VAL A 36 0.42 10.28 -2.56
N GLN A 37 -0.59 10.48 -1.75
CA GLN A 37 -1.06 11.80 -1.37
C GLN A 37 -1.08 11.92 0.15
N LEU A 38 -0.35 12.90 0.70
CA LEU A 38 -0.41 13.26 2.11
C LEU A 38 -1.81 13.81 2.43
N ILE A 39 -2.50 13.21 3.40
CA ILE A 39 -3.84 13.65 3.83
C ILE A 39 -3.91 14.05 5.30
N ALA A 40 -2.95 13.61 6.13
CA ALA A 40 -2.85 14.04 7.53
C ALA A 40 -1.42 13.89 8.04
N LYS A 41 -1.04 14.79 8.94
CA LYS A 41 0.21 14.73 9.71
C LYS A 41 -0.05 15.21 11.14
N THR A 42 0.81 14.80 12.07
CA THR A 42 0.77 15.28 13.46
C THR A 42 0.98 16.78 13.53
N GLU A 43 0.12 17.46 14.26
CA GLU A 43 0.31 18.81 14.77
C GLU A 43 0.77 18.72 16.24
N PHE A 44 1.73 19.55 16.64
CA PHE A 44 2.22 19.58 18.01
C PHE A 44 1.71 20.83 18.74
N LEU A 45 1.08 20.60 19.89
CA LEU A 45 0.60 21.64 20.79
C LEU A 45 1.50 21.66 22.02
N ALA A 46 2.45 22.59 22.04
CA ALA A 46 3.41 22.69 23.14
C ALA A 46 2.71 23.06 24.47
N PRO A 47 2.96 22.31 25.57
CA PRO A 47 2.44 22.66 26.88
C PRO A 47 2.96 24.03 27.34
N PRO A 48 2.08 24.98 27.77
CA PRO A 48 2.48 26.35 28.07
C PRO A 48 3.25 26.48 29.40
N ASP A 49 3.16 25.49 30.26
CA ASP A 49 3.75 25.45 31.60
C ASP A 49 5.15 24.77 31.63
N VAL A 50 5.60 24.24 30.49
CA VAL A 50 6.95 23.65 30.37
C VAL A 50 7.91 24.71 29.86
N PRO A 51 9.04 25.00 30.56
CA PRO A 51 10.00 26.02 30.15
C PRO A 51 10.90 25.51 29.01
N TRP A 52 10.30 25.27 27.84
CA TRP A 52 10.99 24.73 26.69
C TRP A 52 10.48 25.37 25.39
N SER A 53 11.35 25.46 24.42
CA SER A 53 11.03 25.91 23.07
C SER A 53 11.76 25.07 22.04
N THR A 54 11.24 25.00 20.80
CA THR A 54 11.88 24.32 19.70
C THR A 54 11.87 25.21 18.44
N ASP A 55 12.80 24.93 17.56
CA ASP A 55 12.93 25.52 16.24
C ASP A 55 12.20 24.69 15.15
N ALA A 56 11.39 23.72 15.56
CA ALA A 56 10.57 22.89 14.68
C ALA A 56 9.10 22.88 15.11
N ASP A 57 8.22 22.54 14.16
CA ASP A 57 6.80 22.37 14.36
C ASP A 57 6.36 20.90 14.14
N GLY A 58 5.06 20.66 14.21
CA GLY A 58 4.43 19.39 13.85
C GLY A 58 5.05 18.18 14.53
N GLY A 59 5.20 17.11 13.76
CA GLY A 59 5.69 15.83 14.28
C GLY A 59 7.14 15.88 14.78
N GLN A 60 8.01 16.66 14.15
CA GLN A 60 9.41 16.77 14.60
C GLN A 60 9.52 17.47 15.94
N GLY A 61 8.74 18.53 16.16
CA GLY A 61 8.65 19.19 17.45
C GLY A 61 8.14 18.27 18.57
N LEU A 62 7.09 17.47 18.27
CA LEU A 62 6.56 16.47 19.21
C LEU A 62 7.60 15.42 19.58
N VAL A 63 8.35 14.90 18.60
CA VAL A 63 9.38 13.88 18.84
C VAL A 63 10.49 14.42 19.75
N GLU A 64 10.98 15.64 19.50
CA GLU A 64 11.96 16.29 20.38
C GLU A 64 11.40 16.48 21.78
N PHE A 65 10.17 17.00 21.90
CA PHE A 65 9.53 17.19 23.20
C PHE A 65 9.43 15.88 23.99
N ALA A 66 8.93 14.82 23.35
CA ALA A 66 8.77 13.50 23.97
C ALA A 66 10.09 12.95 24.52
N GLY A 67 11.16 13.04 23.71
CA GLY A 67 12.47 12.59 24.15
C GLY A 67 13.07 13.42 25.28
N ARG A 68 12.93 14.75 25.23
CA ARG A 68 13.41 15.63 26.31
C ARG A 68 12.61 15.47 27.59
N ALA A 69 11.32 15.19 27.50
CA ALA A 69 10.45 14.92 28.62
C ALA A 69 10.93 13.75 29.49
N CYS A 70 11.43 12.68 28.85
CA CYS A 70 11.98 11.52 29.55
C CYS A 70 13.13 11.84 30.48
N TYR A 71 13.96 12.83 30.12
CA TYR A 71 15.18 13.20 30.84
C TYR A 71 15.09 14.59 31.49
N GLN A 72 13.95 15.28 31.36
CA GLN A 72 13.76 16.67 31.84
C GLN A 72 14.86 17.64 31.33
N SER A 73 15.33 17.39 30.10
CA SER A 73 16.46 18.10 29.50
C SER A 73 16.03 19.37 28.75
N TRP A 74 15.21 20.19 29.40
CA TRP A 74 14.60 21.39 28.85
C TRP A 74 15.60 22.50 28.53
N SER A 75 16.66 22.65 29.35
CA SER A 75 17.68 23.67 29.19
C SER A 75 18.63 23.47 28.01
N LYS A 76 18.49 22.35 27.27
CA LYS A 76 19.32 22.01 26.08
C LYS A 76 20.85 22.20 26.34
N PRO A 77 21.42 21.54 27.36
CA PRO A 77 22.79 21.82 27.82
C PRO A 77 23.86 21.42 26.80
N ASN A 78 23.55 20.52 25.84
CA ASN A 78 24.51 20.10 24.86
C ASN A 78 24.30 20.86 23.53
N PRO A 79 25.29 21.67 23.06
CA PRO A 79 25.18 22.45 21.84
C PRO A 79 24.89 21.59 20.57
N LYS A 80 25.40 20.36 20.53
CA LYS A 80 25.18 19.44 19.38
C LYS A 80 23.72 19.01 19.22
N THR A 81 22.96 18.99 20.30
CA THR A 81 21.56 18.61 20.36
C THR A 81 20.63 19.77 20.74
N ALA A 82 21.12 21.01 20.66
CA ALA A 82 20.35 22.20 21.04
C ALA A 82 19.23 22.53 20.04
N THR A 83 19.45 22.26 18.75
CA THR A 83 18.43 22.36 17.69
C THR A 83 17.61 21.11 17.60
N ASN A 84 16.40 21.21 17.04
CA ASN A 84 15.57 20.04 16.74
C ASN A 84 16.30 19.06 15.81
N ALA A 85 16.86 19.54 14.71
CA ALA A 85 17.60 18.69 13.76
C ALA A 85 18.75 17.94 14.42
N GLY A 86 19.58 18.63 15.23
CA GLY A 86 20.68 17.99 15.96
C GLY A 86 20.20 16.97 17.00
N TYR A 87 19.06 17.24 17.64
CA TYR A 87 18.46 16.31 18.59
C TYR A 87 17.93 15.06 17.91
N LEU A 88 17.16 15.20 16.82
CA LEU A 88 16.59 14.08 16.08
C LEU A 88 17.68 13.22 15.42
N GLN A 89 18.71 13.85 14.85
CA GLN A 89 19.86 13.11 14.32
C GLN A 89 20.50 12.24 15.41
N HIS A 90 20.75 12.82 16.59
CA HIS A 90 21.31 12.06 17.71
C HIS A 90 20.40 10.89 18.14
N ILE A 91 19.08 11.09 18.22
CA ILE A 91 18.10 10.04 18.54
C ILE A 91 18.21 8.87 17.55
N ILE A 92 18.35 9.16 16.28
CA ILE A 92 18.46 8.15 15.21
C ILE A 92 19.81 7.45 15.28
N ASP A 93 20.90 8.20 15.45
CA ASP A 93 22.27 7.65 15.53
C ASP A 93 22.45 6.66 16.69
N VAL A 94 21.83 6.93 17.85
CA VAL A 94 21.92 6.06 19.03
C VAL A 94 20.80 4.99 19.10
N GLY A 95 19.90 4.95 18.11
CA GLY A 95 18.83 3.97 18.05
C GLY A 95 17.68 4.16 19.04
N HIS A 96 17.51 5.36 19.62
CA HIS A 96 16.39 5.66 20.53
C HIS A 96 15.10 5.94 19.76
N LEU A 97 14.69 5.00 18.91
CA LEU A 97 13.62 5.16 17.93
C LEU A 97 12.20 5.16 18.53
N SER A 98 12.03 4.82 19.81
CA SER A 98 10.70 4.80 20.46
C SER A 98 10.02 6.19 20.45
N VAL A 99 10.79 7.27 20.54
CA VAL A 99 10.22 8.62 20.48
C VAL A 99 9.63 8.99 19.12
N LEU A 100 10.07 8.32 18.04
CA LEU A 100 9.50 8.49 16.70
C LEU A 100 8.08 7.94 16.58
N GLU A 101 7.63 7.17 17.57
CA GLU A 101 6.28 6.56 17.56
C GLU A 101 5.18 7.58 17.90
N HIS A 102 5.52 8.74 18.47
CA HIS A 102 4.54 9.77 18.84
C HIS A 102 3.99 10.55 17.65
N ALA A 103 4.77 10.70 16.57
CA ALA A 103 4.35 11.43 15.38
C ALA A 103 3.88 10.49 14.27
N SER A 104 2.76 10.83 13.65
CA SER A 104 2.09 9.99 12.63
C SER A 104 1.82 10.77 11.35
N VAL A 105 1.76 10.02 10.25
CA VAL A 105 1.40 10.49 8.90
C VAL A 105 0.37 9.55 8.29
N SER A 106 -0.60 10.12 7.58
CA SER A 106 -1.58 9.37 6.80
C SER A 106 -1.46 9.69 5.33
N PHE A 107 -1.40 8.64 4.49
CA PHE A 107 -1.44 8.77 3.04
C PHE A 107 -2.73 8.19 2.47
N TYR A 108 -3.26 8.83 1.44
CA TYR A 108 -4.21 8.24 0.51
C TYR A 108 -3.43 7.76 -0.72
N ILE A 109 -3.48 6.46 -0.96
CA ILE A 109 -2.72 5.77 -1.99
C ILE A 109 -3.69 5.23 -3.03
N THR A 110 -3.44 5.50 -4.31
CA THR A 110 -4.20 4.99 -5.46
C THR A 110 -3.24 4.47 -6.52
N GLY A 111 -3.75 3.69 -7.48
CA GLY A 111 -2.92 3.14 -8.54
C GLY A 111 -1.98 2.04 -8.07
N ILE A 112 -2.37 1.29 -7.05
CA ILE A 112 -1.69 0.07 -6.62
C ILE A 112 -2.59 -1.15 -6.84
N SER A 113 -1.98 -2.27 -7.16
CA SER A 113 -2.70 -3.53 -7.36
C SER A 113 -3.14 -4.16 -6.03
N ARG A 114 -4.12 -5.05 -6.12
CA ARG A 114 -4.45 -5.92 -5.00
C ARG A 114 -3.27 -6.80 -4.60
N SER A 115 -2.43 -7.21 -5.55
CA SER A 115 -1.19 -7.94 -5.27
C SER A 115 -0.27 -7.14 -4.35
N CYS A 116 0.01 -5.88 -4.67
CA CYS A 116 0.82 -4.99 -3.84
C CYS A 116 0.27 -4.85 -2.41
N THR A 117 -1.07 -4.78 -2.26
CA THR A 117 -1.64 -4.68 -0.91
C THR A 117 -1.45 -5.93 -0.05
N HIS A 118 -1.28 -7.12 -0.63
CA HIS A 118 -0.96 -8.33 0.15
C HIS A 118 0.41 -8.23 0.84
N GLU A 119 1.36 -7.52 0.25
CA GLU A 119 2.63 -7.23 0.88
C GLU A 119 2.56 -6.05 1.84
N LEU A 120 1.84 -4.99 1.45
CA LEU A 120 1.68 -3.79 2.27
C LEU A 120 1.06 -4.10 3.64
N ILE A 121 0.00 -4.90 3.68
CA ILE A 121 -0.70 -5.24 4.94
C ILE A 121 0.11 -6.14 5.88
N ARG A 122 1.28 -6.63 5.47
CA ARG A 122 2.21 -7.35 6.36
C ARG A 122 2.86 -6.42 7.38
N HIS A 123 2.86 -5.10 7.14
CA HIS A 123 3.37 -4.09 8.07
C HIS A 123 2.33 -3.80 9.16
N ARG A 124 2.39 -4.58 10.26
CA ARG A 124 1.36 -4.61 11.32
C ARG A 124 1.29 -3.35 12.18
N HIS A 125 2.27 -2.44 12.08
CA HIS A 125 2.27 -1.17 12.79
C HIS A 125 1.57 -0.04 12.04
N PHE A 126 0.91 -0.36 10.92
CA PHE A 126 0.06 0.56 10.18
C PHE A 126 -1.42 0.30 10.43
N SER A 127 -2.22 1.35 10.28
CA SER A 127 -3.67 1.27 10.17
C SER A 127 -4.09 1.39 8.71
N TYR A 128 -5.07 0.58 8.29
CA TYR A 128 -5.49 0.47 6.90
C TYR A 128 -6.99 0.66 6.73
N SER A 129 -7.39 1.44 5.71
CA SER A 129 -8.75 1.52 5.20
C SER A 129 -8.73 1.35 3.69
N GLN A 130 -9.01 0.13 3.21
CA GLN A 130 -8.94 -0.23 1.80
C GLN A 130 -10.31 -0.25 1.13
N LEU A 131 -10.38 0.13 -0.15
CA LEU A 131 -11.58 0.03 -1.00
C LEU A 131 -12.19 -1.38 -0.91
N SER A 132 -13.45 -1.43 -0.51
CA SER A 132 -14.15 -2.69 -0.29
C SER A 132 -14.89 -3.16 -1.53
N GLN A 133 -14.43 -4.24 -2.13
CA GLN A 133 -15.11 -4.94 -3.23
C GLN A 133 -16.49 -5.55 -2.85
N ARG A 134 -16.83 -5.57 -1.57
CA ARG A 134 -18.16 -6.03 -1.10
C ARG A 134 -19.22 -4.95 -1.20
N TYR A 135 -18.81 -3.66 -1.12
CA TYR A 135 -19.69 -2.51 -1.13
C TYR A 135 -19.62 -1.71 -2.42
N VAL A 136 -18.46 -1.64 -3.04
CA VAL A 136 -18.23 -0.93 -4.30
C VAL A 136 -18.21 -1.96 -5.45
N PRO A 137 -19.01 -1.77 -6.50
CA PRO A 137 -18.98 -2.65 -7.67
C PRO A 137 -17.73 -2.40 -8.51
N GLU A 138 -17.09 -3.47 -8.98
CA GLU A 138 -15.84 -3.43 -9.73
C GLU A 138 -16.05 -3.55 -11.26
N LYS A 139 -17.21 -3.11 -11.75
CA LYS A 139 -17.54 -3.19 -13.19
C LYS A 139 -16.59 -2.38 -14.07
N ASN A 140 -16.06 -1.28 -13.52
CA ASN A 140 -15.16 -0.36 -14.21
C ASN A 140 -13.80 -0.26 -13.48
N ALA A 141 -13.40 -1.31 -12.76
CA ALA A 141 -12.12 -1.32 -12.07
C ALA A 141 -10.98 -1.17 -13.08
N GLN A 142 -10.08 -0.26 -12.79
CA GLN A 142 -8.83 -0.10 -13.52
C GLN A 142 -7.88 -1.26 -13.20
N VAL A 143 -6.81 -1.38 -13.94
CA VAL A 143 -5.75 -2.35 -13.68
C VAL A 143 -4.41 -1.63 -13.51
N VAL A 144 -3.56 -2.22 -12.71
CA VAL A 144 -2.15 -1.82 -12.63
C VAL A 144 -1.37 -2.73 -13.56
N ILE A 145 -0.68 -2.14 -14.53
CA ILE A 145 0.25 -2.89 -15.37
C ILE A 145 1.43 -3.32 -14.50
N PRO A 146 1.76 -4.62 -14.46
CA PRO A 146 2.90 -5.07 -13.66
C PRO A 146 4.20 -4.40 -14.12
N PRO A 147 5.04 -3.94 -13.19
CA PRO A 147 6.39 -3.51 -13.54
C PRO A 147 7.14 -4.59 -14.33
N GLY A 148 8.00 -4.18 -15.26
CA GLY A 148 8.76 -5.10 -16.10
C GLY A 148 8.09 -5.48 -17.42
N ILE A 149 6.83 -5.04 -17.65
CA ILE A 149 6.16 -5.12 -18.97
C ILE A 149 5.62 -3.76 -19.44
N GLU A 150 5.97 -2.68 -18.74
CA GLU A 150 5.46 -1.34 -19.03
C GLU A 150 5.97 -0.78 -20.37
N ASP A 151 7.08 -1.29 -20.86
CA ASP A 151 7.71 -0.95 -22.15
C ASP A 151 7.31 -1.91 -23.29
N ASP A 152 6.52 -2.96 -23.01
CA ASP A 152 6.08 -3.95 -23.97
C ASP A 152 4.56 -3.89 -24.23
N PRO A 153 4.11 -3.20 -25.30
CA PRO A 153 2.68 -3.08 -25.63
C PRO A 153 1.97 -4.41 -25.87
N GLU A 154 2.67 -5.46 -26.35
CA GLU A 154 2.07 -6.77 -26.59
C GLU A 154 1.76 -7.46 -25.24
N LEU A 155 2.70 -7.46 -24.31
CA LEU A 155 2.49 -8.01 -22.96
C LEU A 155 1.43 -7.23 -22.19
N GLN A 156 1.41 -5.90 -22.31
CA GLN A 156 0.35 -5.07 -21.71
C GLN A 156 -1.04 -5.44 -22.25
N GLN A 157 -1.18 -5.69 -23.58
CA GLN A 157 -2.44 -6.11 -24.18
C GLN A 157 -2.90 -7.48 -23.66
N ILE A 158 -1.98 -8.41 -23.37
CA ILE A 158 -2.31 -9.70 -22.77
C ILE A 158 -2.93 -9.50 -21.38
N VAL A 159 -2.32 -8.68 -20.55
CA VAL A 159 -2.84 -8.34 -19.20
C VAL A 159 -4.21 -7.66 -19.31
N ALA A 160 -4.35 -6.67 -20.20
CA ALA A 160 -5.60 -5.94 -20.41
C ALA A 160 -6.73 -6.88 -20.84
N ARG A 161 -6.49 -7.77 -21.81
CA ARG A 161 -7.49 -8.77 -22.26
C ARG A 161 -7.90 -9.72 -21.12
N ALA A 162 -6.96 -10.19 -20.31
CA ALA A 162 -7.26 -11.04 -19.16
C ALA A 162 -8.14 -10.31 -18.15
N ALA A 163 -7.85 -9.04 -17.87
CA ALA A 163 -8.64 -8.21 -16.99
C ALA A 163 -10.05 -7.92 -17.52
N ASP A 164 -10.19 -7.64 -18.81
CA ASP A 164 -11.48 -7.43 -19.48
C ASP A 164 -12.33 -8.68 -19.45
N THR A 165 -11.74 -9.85 -19.73
CA THR A 165 -12.43 -11.14 -19.62
C THR A 165 -12.90 -11.38 -18.19
N SER A 166 -12.06 -11.15 -17.20
CA SER A 166 -12.41 -11.29 -15.78
C SER A 166 -13.53 -10.34 -15.36
N ARG A 167 -13.55 -9.09 -15.86
CA ARG A 167 -14.64 -8.14 -15.60
C ARG A 167 -15.97 -8.56 -16.24
N ALA A 168 -15.92 -9.12 -17.45
CA ALA A 168 -17.11 -9.65 -18.10
C ALA A 168 -17.70 -10.81 -17.28
N VAL A 169 -16.85 -11.75 -16.85
CA VAL A 169 -17.25 -12.88 -15.98
C VAL A 169 -17.77 -12.38 -14.62
N TYR A 170 -17.09 -11.39 -14.01
CA TYR A 170 -17.57 -10.76 -12.78
C TYR A 170 -18.98 -10.19 -12.94
N THR A 171 -19.23 -9.48 -14.04
CA THR A 171 -20.53 -8.82 -14.28
C THR A 171 -21.64 -9.86 -14.50
N GLU A 172 -21.37 -10.92 -15.27
CA GLU A 172 -22.32 -12.02 -15.47
C GLU A 172 -22.59 -12.76 -14.15
N LEU A 173 -21.54 -13.12 -13.42
CA LEU A 173 -21.66 -13.83 -12.15
C LEU A 173 -22.43 -12.99 -11.12
N LEU A 174 -22.18 -11.68 -11.07
CA LEU A 174 -22.88 -10.75 -10.18
C LEU A 174 -24.40 -10.75 -10.47
N ALA A 175 -24.80 -10.66 -11.74
CA ALA A 175 -26.21 -10.68 -12.14
C ALA A 175 -26.89 -12.01 -11.75
N LYS A 176 -26.24 -13.14 -12.01
CA LYS A 176 -26.75 -14.48 -11.63
C LYS A 176 -26.85 -14.66 -10.12
N LEU A 177 -25.88 -14.14 -9.34
CA LEU A 177 -25.91 -14.19 -7.89
C LEU A 177 -26.98 -13.29 -7.27
N GLU A 178 -27.21 -12.10 -7.84
CA GLU A 178 -28.31 -11.22 -7.39
C GLU A 178 -29.68 -11.90 -7.60
N ALA A 179 -29.87 -12.60 -8.72
CA ALA A 179 -31.06 -13.41 -8.98
C ALA A 179 -31.17 -14.60 -8.03
N LYS A 180 -30.06 -15.33 -7.81
CA LYS A 180 -30.01 -16.47 -6.87
C LYS A 180 -30.37 -16.08 -5.44
N PHE A 181 -30.01 -14.88 -5.02
CA PHE A 181 -30.29 -14.37 -3.67
C PHE A 181 -31.55 -13.51 -3.60
N ALA A 182 -32.48 -13.65 -4.57
CA ALA A 182 -33.71 -12.84 -4.65
C ALA A 182 -34.58 -12.91 -3.38
N ASP A 183 -34.58 -14.08 -2.70
CA ASP A 183 -35.33 -14.32 -1.48
C ASP A 183 -34.77 -13.57 -0.24
N GLN A 184 -33.57 -13.00 -0.36
CA GLN A 184 -33.01 -12.14 0.70
C GLN A 184 -33.77 -10.81 0.74
N PRO A 185 -34.59 -10.54 1.80
CA PRO A 185 -35.44 -9.36 1.84
C PRO A 185 -34.64 -8.04 1.94
N ASN A 186 -33.47 -8.09 2.57
CA ASN A 186 -32.59 -6.93 2.69
C ASN A 186 -31.77 -6.74 1.41
N ALA A 187 -32.16 -5.76 0.58
CA ALA A 187 -31.50 -5.48 -0.69
C ALA A 187 -30.00 -5.10 -0.57
N VAL A 188 -29.60 -4.46 0.55
CA VAL A 188 -28.19 -4.13 0.80
C VAL A 188 -27.39 -5.41 1.07
N LEU A 189 -27.93 -6.29 1.90
CA LEU A 189 -27.29 -7.57 2.22
C LEU A 189 -27.21 -8.46 0.99
N ARG A 190 -28.26 -8.54 0.18
CA ARG A 190 -28.31 -9.28 -1.08
C ARG A 190 -27.18 -8.87 -2.02
N ARG A 191 -27.07 -7.56 -2.31
CA ARG A 191 -25.98 -7.01 -3.14
C ARG A 191 -24.59 -7.27 -2.56
N LYS A 192 -24.44 -7.15 -1.25
CA LYS A 192 -23.17 -7.43 -0.56
C LYS A 192 -22.76 -8.89 -0.71
N GLN A 193 -23.68 -9.85 -0.54
CA GLN A 193 -23.44 -11.27 -0.71
C GLN A 193 -23.07 -11.62 -2.16
N ALA A 194 -23.80 -11.07 -3.13
CA ALA A 194 -23.52 -11.27 -4.55
C ALA A 194 -22.09 -10.76 -4.94
N ARG A 195 -21.74 -9.53 -4.55
CA ARG A 195 -20.41 -8.96 -4.80
C ARG A 195 -19.29 -9.73 -4.08
N GLN A 196 -19.54 -10.19 -2.86
CA GLN A 196 -18.57 -10.97 -2.09
C GLN A 196 -18.17 -12.27 -2.81
N ALA A 197 -19.11 -12.92 -3.47
CA ALA A 197 -18.84 -14.12 -4.25
C ALA A 197 -18.25 -13.77 -5.65
N ALA A 198 -18.85 -12.79 -6.34
CA ALA A 198 -18.44 -12.41 -7.69
C ALA A 198 -16.98 -11.93 -7.77
N ARG A 199 -16.48 -11.21 -6.75
CA ARG A 199 -15.08 -10.70 -6.73
C ARG A 199 -14.00 -11.78 -6.81
N ALA A 200 -14.34 -13.05 -6.59
CA ALA A 200 -13.39 -14.15 -6.64
C ALA A 200 -12.74 -14.33 -8.03
N VAL A 201 -13.38 -13.83 -9.09
CA VAL A 201 -12.86 -13.94 -10.46
C VAL A 201 -12.05 -12.72 -10.91
N LEU A 202 -11.94 -11.68 -10.09
CA LEU A 202 -11.16 -10.49 -10.42
C LEU A 202 -9.65 -10.77 -10.27
N PRO A 203 -8.81 -10.28 -11.21
CA PRO A 203 -7.37 -10.50 -11.15
C PRO A 203 -6.72 -9.73 -10.02
N SER A 204 -5.56 -10.20 -9.55
CA SER A 204 -4.74 -9.50 -8.55
C SER A 204 -4.21 -8.16 -9.05
N ALA A 205 -4.12 -7.96 -10.37
CA ALA A 205 -3.78 -6.69 -11.00
C ALA A 205 -4.88 -5.62 -10.89
N THR A 206 -6.09 -5.96 -10.39
CA THR A 206 -7.16 -4.98 -10.15
C THR A 206 -6.66 -3.86 -9.26
N GLU A 207 -6.82 -2.61 -9.72
CA GLU A 207 -6.46 -1.40 -8.95
C GLU A 207 -7.24 -1.35 -7.64
N THR A 208 -6.61 -0.82 -6.62
CA THR A 208 -7.27 -0.52 -5.35
C THR A 208 -6.78 0.80 -4.77
N ARG A 209 -7.55 1.31 -3.81
CA ARG A 209 -7.29 2.55 -3.10
C ARG A 209 -7.27 2.27 -1.61
N ILE A 210 -6.36 2.91 -0.91
CA ILE A 210 -6.16 2.63 0.51
C ILE A 210 -5.70 3.89 1.25
N VAL A 211 -6.26 4.10 2.43
CA VAL A 211 -5.68 5.02 3.41
C VAL A 211 -4.76 4.21 4.31
N VAL A 212 -3.55 4.69 4.49
CA VAL A 212 -2.54 4.09 5.37
C VAL A 212 -2.06 5.13 6.37
N THR A 213 -2.15 4.80 7.64
CA THR A 213 -1.65 5.64 8.73
C THR A 213 -0.57 4.90 9.51
N GLY A 214 0.54 5.55 9.74
CA GLY A 214 1.63 5.02 10.55
C GLY A 214 2.41 6.12 11.28
N ASN A 215 3.10 5.75 12.35
CA ASN A 215 4.04 6.64 12.99
C ASN A 215 5.38 6.68 12.22
N TYR A 216 6.25 7.64 12.55
CA TYR A 216 7.52 7.82 11.85
C TYR A 216 8.42 6.58 11.93
N ARG A 217 8.44 5.85 13.05
CA ARG A 217 9.20 4.62 13.19
C ARG A 217 8.70 3.53 12.24
N ALA A 218 7.38 3.35 12.16
CA ALA A 218 6.76 2.38 11.26
C ALA A 218 7.03 2.70 9.78
N TRP A 219 6.97 3.99 9.41
CA TRP A 219 7.30 4.43 8.06
C TRP A 219 8.79 4.23 7.72
N ARG A 220 9.71 4.52 8.65
CA ARG A 220 11.15 4.22 8.44
C ARG A 220 11.37 2.73 8.18
N HIS A 221 10.75 1.88 8.99
CA HIS A 221 10.84 0.43 8.80
C HIS A 221 10.23 -0.02 7.46
N PHE A 222 9.07 0.51 7.07
CA PHE A 222 8.46 0.22 5.77
C PHE A 222 9.39 0.57 4.61
N VAL A 223 9.98 1.77 4.64
CA VAL A 223 10.92 2.22 3.59
C VAL A 223 12.15 1.32 3.57
N ALA A 224 12.77 1.03 4.71
CA ALA A 224 13.95 0.18 4.78
C ALA A 224 13.72 -1.22 4.16
N VAL A 225 12.57 -1.84 4.48
CA VAL A 225 12.24 -3.21 4.00
C VAL A 225 11.77 -3.19 2.53
N ARG A 226 10.97 -2.17 2.13
CA ARG A 226 10.26 -2.21 0.84
C ARG A 226 10.89 -1.36 -0.26
N ALA A 227 11.76 -0.42 0.08
CA ALA A 227 12.55 0.30 -0.92
C ALA A 227 13.86 -0.42 -1.28
N SER A 228 14.07 -1.65 -0.80
CA SER A 228 15.27 -2.45 -1.07
C SER A 228 15.20 -3.12 -2.46
N GLU A 229 16.37 -3.49 -3.00
CA GLU A 229 16.47 -4.18 -4.29
C GLU A 229 15.74 -5.53 -4.32
N HIS A 230 15.63 -6.19 -3.17
CA HIS A 230 15.00 -7.51 -3.03
C HIS A 230 13.47 -7.46 -2.98
N ALA A 231 12.88 -6.26 -2.78
CA ALA A 231 11.44 -6.10 -2.78
C ALA A 231 10.84 -6.16 -4.19
N ASP A 232 9.59 -6.62 -4.31
CA ASP A 232 8.83 -6.53 -5.56
C ASP A 232 8.82 -5.06 -6.06
N VAL A 233 8.98 -4.87 -7.37
CA VAL A 233 9.16 -3.53 -7.96
C VAL A 233 7.95 -2.64 -7.71
N GLU A 234 6.72 -3.17 -7.65
CA GLU A 234 5.53 -2.36 -7.42
C GLU A 234 5.53 -1.76 -6.00
N ILE A 235 5.75 -2.58 -4.96
CA ILE A 235 5.80 -2.08 -3.58
C ILE A 235 7.05 -1.24 -3.32
N ARG A 236 8.15 -1.50 -4.03
CA ARG A 236 9.36 -0.68 -3.98
C ARG A 236 9.09 0.74 -4.49
N ARG A 237 8.42 0.89 -5.63
CA ARG A 237 7.98 2.19 -6.16
C ARG A 237 7.04 2.90 -5.17
N LEU A 238 6.14 2.17 -4.54
CA LEU A 238 5.27 2.72 -3.49
C LEU A 238 6.10 3.24 -2.32
N ALA A 239 7.08 2.47 -1.83
CA ALA A 239 7.93 2.86 -0.70
C ALA A 239 8.77 4.11 -1.02
N ILE A 240 9.34 4.20 -2.24
CA ILE A 240 10.06 5.39 -2.72
C ILE A 240 9.14 6.61 -2.79
N ALA A 241 7.93 6.46 -3.32
CA ALA A 241 6.95 7.55 -3.38
C ALA A 241 6.57 8.05 -1.97
N CYS A 242 6.33 7.12 -1.04
CA CYS A 242 6.10 7.46 0.37
C CYS A 242 7.31 8.18 1.00
N LEU A 243 8.54 7.72 0.73
CA LEU A 243 9.76 8.36 1.25
C LEU A 243 9.88 9.81 0.82
N ARG A 244 9.58 10.13 -0.44
CA ARG A 244 9.61 11.51 -0.95
C ARG A 244 8.64 12.42 -0.21
N GLU A 245 7.43 11.97 0.03
CA GLU A 245 6.44 12.72 0.82
C GLU A 245 6.89 12.86 2.29
N LEU A 246 7.40 11.79 2.89
CA LEU A 246 7.88 11.77 4.27
C LEU A 246 9.08 12.70 4.48
N ALA A 247 9.99 12.77 3.52
CA ALA A 247 11.13 13.70 3.54
C ALA A 247 10.66 15.18 3.53
N GLY A 248 9.54 15.46 2.88
CA GLY A 248 8.90 16.79 2.93
C GLY A 248 8.24 17.12 4.28
N VAL A 249 7.70 16.09 4.97
CA VAL A 249 6.99 16.26 6.25
C VAL A 249 7.95 16.29 7.45
N ALA A 250 8.98 15.45 7.42
CA ALA A 250 9.91 15.27 8.54
C ALA A 250 11.35 15.08 7.99
N PRO A 251 11.92 16.15 7.41
CA PRO A 251 13.19 16.07 6.68
C PRO A 251 14.32 15.47 7.51
N THR A 252 14.46 15.82 8.78
CA THR A 252 15.52 15.27 9.63
C THR A 252 15.31 13.79 9.93
N VAL A 253 14.06 13.35 10.10
CA VAL A 253 13.76 11.96 10.45
C VAL A 253 14.05 11.00 9.29
N PHE A 254 14.02 11.49 8.05
CA PHE A 254 14.23 10.67 6.84
C PHE A 254 15.49 11.08 6.05
N ALA A 255 16.36 11.94 6.61
CA ALA A 255 17.56 12.45 5.95
C ALA A 255 18.62 11.39 5.62
N ASP A 256 18.67 10.32 6.41
CA ASP A 256 19.63 9.23 6.26
C ASP A 256 19.31 8.25 5.11
N PHE A 257 18.10 8.32 4.55
CA PHE A 257 17.74 7.52 3.38
C PHE A 257 18.29 8.15 2.09
N GLN A 258 19.00 7.35 1.31
CA GLN A 258 19.54 7.73 0.01
C GLN A 258 18.84 6.96 -1.09
N ILE A 259 18.22 7.68 -2.02
CA ILE A 259 17.60 7.09 -3.22
C ILE A 259 18.68 6.98 -4.29
N THR A 260 18.84 5.80 -4.86
CA THR A 260 19.74 5.52 -5.98
C THR A 260 19.00 4.78 -7.09
N THR A 261 19.49 4.92 -8.34
CA THR A 261 18.92 4.25 -9.50
C THR A 261 19.77 3.04 -9.85
N LEU A 262 19.13 1.89 -10.00
CA LEU A 262 19.76 0.64 -10.43
C LEU A 262 20.02 0.63 -11.95
N ALA A 263 20.78 -0.36 -12.43
CA ALA A 263 21.13 -0.49 -13.85
C ALA A 263 19.89 -0.71 -14.76
N ASP A 264 18.81 -1.25 -14.23
CA ASP A 264 17.52 -1.44 -14.91
C ASP A 264 16.63 -0.18 -14.92
N GLY A 265 17.13 0.94 -14.39
CA GLY A 265 16.40 2.22 -14.30
C GLY A 265 15.42 2.31 -13.12
N THR A 266 15.27 1.26 -12.32
CA THR A 266 14.42 1.32 -11.12
C THR A 266 15.16 1.96 -9.95
N GLU A 267 14.40 2.50 -9.00
CA GLU A 267 14.97 3.17 -7.82
C GLU A 267 14.94 2.26 -6.59
N VAL A 268 15.93 2.43 -5.73
CA VAL A 268 16.01 1.85 -4.38
C VAL A 268 16.32 2.94 -3.38
N ALA A 269 16.00 2.72 -2.11
CA ALA A 269 16.44 3.59 -1.01
C ALA A 269 17.11 2.77 0.07
N THR A 270 18.26 3.26 0.54
CA THR A 270 19.03 2.63 1.61
C THR A 270 19.32 3.62 2.73
N SER A 271 19.47 3.12 3.94
CA SER A 271 19.88 3.88 5.10
C SER A 271 20.87 3.06 5.93
N PRO A 272 21.98 3.66 6.41
CA PRO A 272 22.87 2.97 7.34
C PRO A 272 22.26 2.81 8.74
N LEU A 273 21.16 3.52 9.04
CA LEU A 273 20.53 3.61 10.36
C LEU A 273 19.15 2.94 10.42
N ALA A 274 18.70 2.34 9.31
CA ALA A 274 17.47 1.57 9.23
C ALA A 274 17.71 0.32 8.40
N THR A 275 17.71 -0.85 9.05
CA THR A 275 17.95 -2.14 8.41
C THR A 275 16.68 -2.97 8.32
N GLU A 276 16.69 -4.02 7.49
CA GLU A 276 15.60 -4.99 7.34
C GLU A 276 15.44 -5.91 8.57
N ALA A 277 16.42 -5.89 9.50
CA ALA A 277 16.47 -6.76 10.68
C ALA A 277 15.60 -6.27 11.84
#